data_466d2f54da503ed5345ceb89950d7fb6
#
_entry.id   466d2f54da503ed5345ceb89950d7fb6
#
_cell.length_a   1.000
_cell.length_b   1.000
_cell.length_c   1.000
_cell.angle_alpha   90.00
_cell.angle_beta   90.00
_cell.angle_gamma   90.00
#
_symmetry.space_group_name_H-M   'P 1'
#
loop_
_entity.id
_entity.type
_entity.pdbx_description
1 polymer ?
#
loop_
_entity_poly.entity_id
_entity_poly.type
_entity_poly.pdbx_seq_one_letter_code
_entity_poly.pdbx_strand_id
1 'polypeptide(L)'
;MPGKILPTFTEAEVQSHTSTKSCYVVLDSKVYDITEFLYDHPGGEDLILEYAGKDIKEILQDLSSHEHSDSAYEILEEYHIGFVSNGKGQAKSSDGAQSNGTTRAVYETTGMSNEEDLSVETDYASDYSKHKFLDLRKPMFPQLWFGGFSKDFYLEQVHRPRHYKGGESAPLFGNILEPLSKTPWYVVPMIWVPCVAYGTYVGAAGYDFGLNAAGYWVLGLCVWTLIEYGMHRCLFHIDKWLPDNRVGISLHFLLHGIHHYLPMDRYRLVMPPTLFVLLAAPFWKFAHFVLFHNWYAGLLGYCGGVFGYICYDLTHYFLHHRNLPLYYKQLKKYHLQHHFADYENGFGVTSRFWDRIFGTELEIPPPKVLKAE
;
A
#
# COMPACT_ATOMS: atom_id res chain seq x y z
N MET A 1 -9.64 23.58 -10.94
CA MET A 1 -10.86 23.37 -11.78
C MET A 1 -12.05 23.53 -10.87
N PRO A 2 -13.18 24.14 -11.27
CA PRO A 2 -14.35 24.20 -10.42
C PRO A 2 -14.81 22.77 -10.13
N GLY A 3 -15.18 22.49 -8.87
CA GLY A 3 -15.63 21.18 -8.44
C GLY A 3 -16.79 20.68 -9.30
N LYS A 4 -16.76 19.41 -9.68
CA LYS A 4 -17.83 18.75 -10.43
C LYS A 4 -19.10 18.83 -9.57
N ILE A 5 -20.09 19.62 -10.00
CA ILE A 5 -21.40 19.66 -9.34
C ILE A 5 -22.02 18.29 -9.60
N LEU A 6 -22.15 17.47 -8.57
CA LEU A 6 -22.81 16.18 -8.66
C LEU A 6 -24.35 16.40 -8.82
N PRO A 7 -25.03 15.60 -9.66
CA PRO A 7 -26.46 15.71 -9.88
C PRO A 7 -27.25 15.35 -8.63
N THR A 8 -28.49 15.84 -8.57
CA THR A 8 -29.49 15.43 -7.57
C THR A 8 -30.49 14.52 -8.22
N PHE A 9 -30.80 13.42 -7.59
CA PHE A 9 -31.78 12.42 -8.02
C PHE A 9 -33.02 12.52 -7.13
N THR A 10 -34.20 12.33 -7.69
CA THR A 10 -35.43 12.11 -6.91
C THR A 10 -35.45 10.68 -6.40
N GLU A 11 -36.18 10.43 -5.32
CA GLU A 11 -36.37 9.06 -4.81
C GLU A 11 -36.94 8.12 -5.90
N ALA A 12 -37.89 8.64 -6.71
CA ALA A 12 -38.47 7.87 -7.81
C ALA A 12 -37.45 7.49 -8.90
N GLU A 13 -36.50 8.37 -9.20
CA GLU A 13 -35.41 8.07 -10.12
C GLU A 13 -34.54 6.97 -9.57
N VAL A 14 -34.10 7.05 -8.30
CA VAL A 14 -33.28 5.99 -7.68
C VAL A 14 -34.04 4.66 -7.67
N GLN A 15 -35.34 4.66 -7.32
CA GLN A 15 -36.22 3.47 -7.30
C GLN A 15 -36.43 2.85 -8.70
N SER A 16 -36.12 3.54 -9.79
CA SER A 16 -36.18 2.98 -11.13
C SER A 16 -34.95 2.14 -11.50
N HIS A 17 -33.86 2.22 -10.73
CA HIS A 17 -32.60 1.54 -10.99
C HIS A 17 -32.42 0.31 -10.09
N THR A 18 -33.17 -0.77 -10.36
CA THR A 18 -33.27 -1.98 -9.51
C THR A 18 -32.93 -3.28 -10.25
N SER A 19 -32.16 -3.19 -11.34
CA SER A 19 -31.83 -4.35 -12.15
C SER A 19 -30.33 -4.59 -12.23
N THR A 20 -29.91 -5.78 -12.67
CA THR A 20 -28.50 -6.10 -12.93
C THR A 20 -27.84 -5.20 -13.96
N LYS A 21 -28.61 -4.52 -14.80
CA LYS A 21 -28.10 -3.57 -15.80
C LYS A 21 -28.03 -2.13 -15.31
N SER A 22 -28.70 -1.83 -14.19
CA SER A 22 -28.68 -0.53 -13.54
C SER A 22 -29.18 -0.68 -12.10
N CYS A 23 -28.26 -0.56 -11.16
CA CYS A 23 -28.49 -0.78 -9.74
C CYS A 23 -27.99 0.41 -8.92
N TYR A 24 -28.92 1.18 -8.35
CA TYR A 24 -28.59 2.29 -7.48
C TYR A 24 -28.98 1.98 -6.04
N VAL A 25 -28.21 2.50 -5.11
CA VAL A 25 -28.55 2.48 -3.67
C VAL A 25 -28.31 3.85 -3.06
N VAL A 26 -28.93 4.08 -1.90
CA VAL A 26 -28.79 5.34 -1.15
C VAL A 26 -28.13 5.04 0.21
N LEU A 27 -27.18 5.86 0.60
CA LEU A 27 -26.65 5.89 1.96
C LEU A 27 -26.41 7.34 2.39
N ASP A 28 -27.00 7.74 3.54
CA ASP A 28 -26.84 9.09 4.09
C ASP A 28 -27.12 10.22 3.07
N SER A 29 -28.18 10.06 2.27
CA SER A 29 -28.60 10.98 1.18
C SER A 29 -27.69 11.02 -0.04
N LYS A 30 -26.62 10.24 -0.11
CA LYS A 30 -25.79 10.04 -1.29
C LYS A 30 -26.35 8.91 -2.14
N VAL A 31 -26.27 9.05 -3.46
CA VAL A 31 -26.68 8.03 -4.45
C VAL A 31 -25.44 7.38 -5.04
N TYR A 32 -25.44 6.06 -5.06
CA TYR A 32 -24.34 5.26 -5.56
C TYR A 32 -24.81 4.37 -6.72
N ASP A 33 -24.11 4.39 -7.85
CA ASP A 33 -24.32 3.45 -8.96
C ASP A 33 -23.41 2.25 -8.80
N ILE A 34 -23.93 1.19 -8.24
CA ILE A 34 -23.19 -0.03 -7.94
C ILE A 34 -23.39 -1.12 -9.00
N THR A 35 -23.82 -0.77 -10.19
CA THR A 35 -24.10 -1.71 -11.29
C THR A 35 -22.88 -2.58 -11.60
N GLU A 36 -21.70 -1.99 -11.73
CA GLU A 36 -20.47 -2.72 -12.03
C GLU A 36 -19.97 -3.54 -10.85
N PHE A 37 -20.34 -3.16 -9.63
CA PHE A 37 -19.92 -3.86 -8.41
C PHE A 37 -20.74 -5.11 -8.10
N LEU A 38 -21.92 -5.29 -8.71
CA LEU A 38 -22.82 -6.43 -8.44
C LEU A 38 -22.08 -7.79 -8.53
N TYR A 39 -21.28 -7.97 -9.57
CA TYR A 39 -20.55 -9.22 -9.81
C TYR A 39 -19.35 -9.42 -8.88
N ASP A 40 -18.83 -8.34 -8.31
CA ASP A 40 -17.66 -8.36 -7.42
C ASP A 40 -18.04 -8.40 -5.93
N HIS A 41 -19.34 -8.32 -5.62
CA HIS A 41 -19.80 -8.35 -4.23
C HIS A 41 -19.59 -9.72 -3.58
N PRO A 42 -18.86 -9.82 -2.46
CA PRO A 42 -18.52 -11.10 -1.82
C PRO A 42 -19.73 -11.91 -1.34
N GLY A 43 -20.85 -11.25 -1.06
CA GLY A 43 -22.12 -11.86 -0.66
C GLY A 43 -23.02 -12.32 -1.82
N GLY A 44 -22.59 -12.07 -3.06
CA GLY A 44 -23.39 -12.31 -4.28
C GLY A 44 -24.28 -11.15 -4.69
N GLU A 45 -24.61 -11.09 -5.98
CA GLU A 45 -25.43 -10.02 -6.56
C GLU A 45 -26.86 -9.99 -6.04
N ASP A 46 -27.42 -11.17 -5.74
CA ASP A 46 -28.81 -11.32 -5.28
C ASP A 46 -29.10 -10.52 -4.01
N LEU A 47 -28.13 -10.49 -3.05
CA LEU A 47 -28.25 -9.74 -1.82
C LEU A 47 -28.30 -8.23 -2.07
N ILE A 48 -27.50 -7.72 -2.99
CA ILE A 48 -27.54 -6.30 -3.34
C ILE A 48 -28.84 -5.94 -4.05
N LEU A 49 -29.30 -6.79 -4.98
CA LEU A 49 -30.51 -6.54 -5.76
C LEU A 49 -31.78 -6.47 -4.88
N GLU A 50 -31.79 -7.15 -3.73
CA GLU A 50 -32.86 -7.04 -2.75
C GLU A 50 -33.02 -5.60 -2.19
N TYR A 51 -31.89 -4.88 -2.10
CA TYR A 51 -31.84 -3.50 -1.60
C TYR A 51 -31.69 -2.46 -2.71
N ALA A 52 -31.71 -2.85 -3.95
CA ALA A 52 -31.63 -1.92 -5.08
C ALA A 52 -32.76 -0.88 -5.06
N GLY A 53 -32.42 0.37 -5.31
CA GLY A 53 -33.36 1.49 -5.27
C GLY A 53 -33.73 1.97 -3.86
N LYS A 54 -33.12 1.43 -2.80
CA LYS A 54 -33.47 1.73 -1.40
C LYS A 54 -32.32 2.39 -0.65
N ASP A 55 -32.66 2.95 0.53
CA ASP A 55 -31.65 3.34 1.53
C ASP A 55 -31.10 2.06 2.22
N ILE A 56 -29.79 1.91 2.18
CA ILE A 56 -29.08 0.73 2.71
C ILE A 56 -28.51 0.97 4.11
N LYS A 57 -28.78 2.10 4.74
CA LYS A 57 -28.20 2.47 6.03
C LYS A 57 -28.50 1.43 7.11
N GLU A 58 -29.74 1.02 7.22
CA GLU A 58 -30.17 0.07 8.25
C GLU A 58 -29.53 -1.30 8.07
N ILE A 59 -29.47 -1.82 6.82
CA ILE A 59 -28.89 -3.15 6.56
C ILE A 59 -27.35 -3.14 6.69
N LEU A 60 -26.67 -2.05 6.34
CA LEU A 60 -25.23 -1.93 6.54
C LEU A 60 -24.85 -1.85 8.02
N GLN A 61 -25.75 -1.41 8.88
CA GLN A 61 -25.55 -1.31 10.34
C GLN A 61 -26.10 -2.52 11.11
N ASP A 62 -26.81 -3.43 10.44
CA ASP A 62 -27.36 -4.63 11.08
C ASP A 62 -26.27 -5.70 11.28
N LEU A 63 -25.69 -5.70 12.48
CA LEU A 63 -24.68 -6.68 12.91
C LEU A 63 -25.21 -8.14 12.93
N SER A 64 -26.54 -8.35 12.89
CA SER A 64 -27.16 -9.68 12.90
C SER A 64 -27.21 -10.32 11.50
N SER A 65 -27.19 -9.53 10.45
CA SER A 65 -27.22 -10.03 9.08
C SER A 65 -25.80 -10.31 8.55
N HIS A 66 -24.93 -9.34 8.54
CA HIS A 66 -23.47 -9.45 8.41
C HIS A 66 -22.81 -8.08 8.58
N GLU A 67 -21.60 -8.09 9.12
CA GLU A 67 -20.80 -6.90 9.35
C GLU A 67 -20.07 -6.48 8.06
N HIS A 68 -20.31 -5.26 7.59
CA HIS A 68 -19.52 -4.66 6.54
C HIS A 68 -18.31 -3.96 7.14
N SER A 69 -17.14 -4.25 6.59
CA SER A 69 -15.89 -3.58 6.99
C SER A 69 -15.84 -2.13 6.49
N ASP A 70 -14.98 -1.31 7.09
CA ASP A 70 -14.73 0.06 6.59
C ASP A 70 -14.37 0.06 5.11
N SER A 71 -13.62 -0.96 4.64
CA SER A 71 -13.31 -1.13 3.20
C SER A 71 -14.56 -1.32 2.32
N ALA A 72 -15.67 -1.80 2.84
CA ALA A 72 -16.91 -1.89 2.07
C ALA A 72 -17.51 -0.50 1.83
N TYR A 73 -17.43 0.38 2.85
CA TYR A 73 -17.88 1.78 2.70
C TYR A 73 -16.95 2.57 1.75
N GLU A 74 -15.66 2.29 1.74
CA GLU A 74 -14.71 2.91 0.81
C GLU A 74 -14.97 2.49 -0.63
N ILE A 75 -15.22 1.20 -0.86
CA ILE A 75 -15.61 0.69 -2.18
C ILE A 75 -16.93 1.36 -2.63
N LEU A 76 -17.89 1.50 -1.72
CA LEU A 76 -19.15 2.16 -2.03
C LEU A 76 -18.95 3.63 -2.44
N GLU A 77 -18.02 4.34 -1.77
CA GLU A 77 -17.76 5.76 -2.07
C GLU A 77 -17.16 5.98 -3.48
N GLU A 78 -16.47 4.99 -4.05
CA GLU A 78 -15.99 5.04 -5.44
C GLU A 78 -17.15 5.10 -6.47
N TYR A 79 -18.32 4.60 -6.10
CA TYR A 79 -19.54 4.55 -6.92
C TYR A 79 -20.48 5.73 -6.69
N HIS A 80 -20.06 6.74 -5.93
CA HIS A 80 -20.86 7.93 -5.64
C HIS A 80 -21.11 8.77 -6.89
N ILE A 81 -22.41 8.92 -7.25
CA ILE A 81 -22.82 9.65 -8.47
C ILE A 81 -23.64 10.91 -8.21
N GLY A 82 -24.18 11.10 -7.01
CA GLY A 82 -25.01 12.26 -6.69
C GLY A 82 -25.72 12.19 -5.35
N PHE A 83 -26.73 13.02 -5.16
CA PHE A 83 -27.47 13.14 -3.90
C PHE A 83 -28.97 12.96 -4.15
N VAL A 84 -29.72 12.45 -3.14
CA VAL A 84 -31.17 12.41 -3.19
C VAL A 84 -31.72 13.80 -2.87
N SER A 85 -32.60 14.34 -3.74
CA SER A 85 -33.35 15.57 -3.43
C SER A 85 -34.45 15.27 -2.43
N ASN A 86 -34.27 15.66 -1.18
CA ASN A 86 -35.38 15.73 -0.24
C ASN A 86 -36.33 16.84 -0.71
N GLY A 87 -37.55 16.52 -1.03
CA GLY A 87 -38.56 17.42 -1.60
C GLY A 87 -38.97 18.61 -0.73
N LYS A 88 -38.06 19.31 -0.06
CA LYS A 88 -38.26 20.61 0.57
C LYS A 88 -37.02 21.47 0.42
N GLY A 89 -37.17 22.42 -0.45
CA GLY A 89 -36.45 23.56 -0.87
C GLY A 89 -35.17 24.05 -0.20
N GLN A 90 -34.44 24.65 -1.06
CA GLN A 90 -33.43 25.72 -0.91
C GLN A 90 -31.97 25.30 -0.88
N ALA A 91 -31.33 25.53 -2.02
CA ALA A 91 -29.93 25.84 -2.09
C ALA A 91 -29.59 26.97 -1.12
N LYS A 92 -28.78 26.67 -0.12
CA LYS A 92 -27.97 27.68 0.58
C LYS A 92 -26.52 27.28 0.39
N SER A 93 -25.85 28.08 -0.44
CA SER A 93 -24.42 28.25 -0.35
C SER A 93 -24.09 28.66 1.08
N SER A 94 -23.32 27.89 1.78
CA SER A 94 -22.67 28.31 3.02
C SER A 94 -21.26 27.78 3.02
N ASP A 95 -20.34 28.72 2.78
CA ASP A 95 -19.00 28.66 3.38
C ASP A 95 -19.15 28.38 4.88
N GLY A 96 -18.36 27.44 5.37
CA GLY A 96 -18.32 27.14 6.80
C GLY A 96 -18.43 25.65 7.07
N ALA A 97 -17.37 24.92 6.85
CA ALA A 97 -17.22 23.56 7.32
C ALA A 97 -17.21 23.52 8.85
N GLN A 98 -18.37 23.28 9.46
CA GLN A 98 -18.42 22.67 10.79
C GLN A 98 -18.63 21.18 10.59
N SER A 99 -17.55 20.44 10.79
CA SER A 99 -17.54 18.98 10.83
C SER A 99 -18.39 18.52 12.01
N ASN A 100 -19.55 17.96 11.75
CA ASN A 100 -20.24 17.15 12.73
C ASN A 100 -19.49 15.84 12.89
N GLY A 101 -19.08 15.58 14.14
CA GLY A 101 -18.14 14.57 14.53
C GLY A 101 -18.60 13.12 14.29
N THR A 102 -18.20 12.58 13.19
CA THR A 102 -17.75 11.20 13.13
C THR A 102 -16.32 11.20 13.65
N THR A 103 -16.08 10.60 14.80
CA THR A 103 -14.73 10.42 15.31
C THR A 103 -13.98 9.50 14.35
N ARG A 104 -13.29 10.10 13.36
CA ARG A 104 -12.30 9.41 12.54
C ARG A 104 -11.30 8.75 13.48
N ALA A 105 -11.02 7.47 13.25
CA ALA A 105 -9.94 6.80 13.96
C ALA A 105 -8.62 7.46 13.54
N VAL A 106 -8.06 8.28 14.40
CA VAL A 106 -6.76 8.93 14.16
C VAL A 106 -5.69 7.97 14.64
N TYR A 107 -4.73 7.68 13.78
CA TYR A 107 -3.55 6.92 14.16
C TYR A 107 -2.58 7.84 14.91
N GLU A 108 -2.35 7.57 16.19
CA GLU A 108 -1.55 8.44 17.07
C GLU A 108 -0.11 8.62 16.57
N THR A 109 0.48 7.56 15.95
CA THR A 109 1.86 7.57 15.46
C THR A 109 2.07 8.42 14.21
N THR A 110 1.10 8.44 13.29
CA THR A 110 1.23 9.15 12.00
C THR A 110 0.39 10.41 11.91
N GLY A 111 -0.66 10.52 12.72
CA GLY A 111 -1.63 11.62 12.63
C GLY A 111 -2.55 11.54 11.42
N MET A 112 -2.59 10.41 10.70
CA MET A 112 -3.51 10.13 9.61
C MET A 112 -4.77 9.46 10.12
N SER A 113 -5.93 9.79 9.54
CA SER A 113 -7.22 9.34 10.06
C SER A 113 -7.65 7.97 9.52
N ASN A 114 -7.35 7.64 8.28
CA ASN A 114 -7.68 6.37 7.61
C ASN A 114 -7.11 6.30 6.18
N GLU A 115 -7.44 5.25 5.42
CA GLU A 115 -7.04 5.08 4.02
C GLU A 115 -7.60 6.16 3.07
N GLU A 116 -8.70 6.85 3.40
CA GLU A 116 -9.25 7.94 2.58
C GLU A 116 -8.25 9.09 2.43
N ASP A 117 -7.41 9.30 3.43
CA ASP A 117 -6.38 10.34 3.39
C ASP A 117 -5.27 10.03 2.39
N LEU A 118 -5.14 8.77 1.94
CA LEU A 118 -4.19 8.35 0.89
C LEU A 118 -4.49 8.95 -0.48
N SER A 119 -5.74 9.24 -0.77
CA SER A 119 -6.17 9.83 -2.04
C SER A 119 -6.10 11.36 -2.03
N VAL A 120 -5.98 11.96 -0.85
CA VAL A 120 -5.94 13.42 -0.69
C VAL A 120 -4.52 13.92 -0.94
N GLU A 121 -4.37 14.83 -1.91
CA GLU A 121 -3.09 15.48 -2.16
C GLU A 121 -2.65 16.31 -0.94
N THR A 122 -1.39 16.17 -0.55
CA THR A 122 -0.81 17.00 0.50
C THR A 122 -0.67 18.43 0.00
N ASP A 123 -1.14 19.42 0.75
CA ASP A 123 -0.81 20.83 0.52
C ASP A 123 0.66 21.07 0.91
N TYR A 124 1.54 21.07 -0.09
CA TYR A 124 2.99 21.15 0.10
C TYR A 124 3.43 22.44 0.81
N ALA A 125 2.73 23.55 0.58
CA ALA A 125 3.07 24.83 1.19
C ALA A 125 2.71 24.84 2.67
N SER A 126 1.53 24.36 3.00
CA SER A 126 1.04 24.25 4.37
C SER A 126 1.86 23.20 5.15
N ASP A 127 2.09 22.01 4.57
CA ASP A 127 2.88 20.96 5.19
C ASP A 127 4.31 21.42 5.50
N TYR A 128 5.00 22.03 4.51
CA TYR A 128 6.33 22.58 4.74
C TYR A 128 6.33 23.72 5.76
N SER A 129 5.34 24.60 5.74
CA SER A 129 5.20 25.66 6.71
C SER A 129 5.05 25.14 8.14
N LYS A 130 4.26 24.08 8.32
CA LYS A 130 3.95 23.46 9.60
C LYS A 130 5.10 22.61 10.13
N HIS A 131 5.63 21.72 9.30
CA HIS A 131 6.55 20.67 9.73
C HIS A 131 8.03 21.01 9.48
N LYS A 132 8.33 21.95 8.57
CA LYS A 132 9.72 22.39 8.25
C LYS A 132 10.66 21.23 7.87
N PHE A 133 10.10 20.20 7.20
CA PHE A 133 10.89 19.03 6.79
C PHE A 133 11.30 19.11 5.32
N LEU A 134 10.57 18.49 4.39
CA LEU A 134 10.90 18.50 2.96
C LEU A 134 9.83 19.23 2.16
N ASP A 135 10.22 20.17 1.33
CA ASP A 135 9.34 20.81 0.34
C ASP A 135 9.26 19.88 -0.89
N LEU A 136 8.14 19.21 -1.08
CA LEU A 136 7.93 18.24 -2.17
C LEU A 136 7.99 18.84 -3.58
N ARG A 137 7.99 20.18 -3.69
CA ARG A 137 8.17 20.90 -4.97
C ARG A 137 9.63 20.99 -5.40
N LYS A 138 10.56 20.63 -4.51
CA LYS A 138 12.02 20.71 -4.70
C LYS A 138 12.66 19.33 -4.52
N PRO A 139 13.85 19.10 -5.10
CA PRO A 139 14.58 17.84 -4.87
C PRO A 139 14.75 17.53 -3.39
N MET A 140 14.27 16.36 -2.95
CA MET A 140 14.23 15.99 -1.54
C MET A 140 15.61 15.66 -0.98
N PHE A 141 16.46 14.97 -1.76
CA PHE A 141 17.77 14.52 -1.28
C PHE A 141 18.71 15.66 -0.86
N PRO A 142 18.87 16.75 -1.64
CA PRO A 142 19.65 17.92 -1.19
C PRO A 142 19.09 18.54 0.09
N GLN A 143 17.77 18.64 0.23
CA GLN A 143 17.15 19.18 1.44
C GLN A 143 17.46 18.29 2.65
N LEU A 144 17.36 16.96 2.49
CA LEU A 144 17.68 16.02 3.55
C LEU A 144 19.17 16.08 3.95
N TRP A 145 20.07 16.11 2.97
CA TRP A 145 21.51 16.10 3.19
C TRP A 145 22.03 17.36 3.87
N PHE A 146 21.47 18.52 3.52
CA PHE A 146 21.92 19.82 4.05
C PHE A 146 21.00 20.37 5.15
N GLY A 147 19.86 19.74 5.42
CA GLY A 147 18.84 20.24 6.35
C GLY A 147 19.23 20.18 7.83
N GLY A 148 20.26 19.40 8.18
CA GLY A 148 20.74 19.31 9.57
C GLY A 148 19.74 18.70 10.54
N PHE A 149 18.88 17.81 10.06
CA PHE A 149 17.84 17.17 10.86
C PHE A 149 18.45 16.21 11.89
N SER A 150 17.91 16.23 13.13
CA SER A 150 18.18 15.18 14.11
C SER A 150 17.45 13.89 13.73
N LYS A 151 17.95 12.75 14.21
CA LYS A 151 17.32 11.44 14.01
C LYS A 151 15.85 11.43 14.44
N ASP A 152 15.57 11.93 15.66
CA ASP A 152 14.21 11.88 16.21
C ASP A 152 13.23 12.71 15.39
N PHE A 153 13.62 13.92 15.00
CA PHE A 153 12.80 14.73 14.10
C PHE A 153 12.60 14.07 12.73
N TYR A 154 13.67 13.49 12.17
CA TYR A 154 13.60 12.78 10.90
C TYR A 154 12.63 11.60 10.96
N LEU A 155 12.74 10.73 11.99
CA LEU A 155 11.87 9.57 12.16
C LEU A 155 10.41 9.98 12.36
N GLU A 156 10.15 11.02 13.16
CA GLU A 156 8.79 11.56 13.28
C GLU A 156 8.22 12.00 11.94
N GLN A 157 9.01 12.66 11.10
CA GLN A 157 8.52 13.21 9.85
C GLN A 157 8.44 12.20 8.72
N VAL A 158 9.37 11.25 8.64
CA VAL A 158 9.41 10.24 7.56
C VAL A 158 8.26 9.25 7.67
N HIS A 159 7.79 8.95 8.89
CA HIS A 159 6.63 8.10 9.15
C HIS A 159 5.29 8.86 9.17
N ARG A 160 5.26 10.09 8.67
CA ARG A 160 4.03 10.83 8.33
C ARG A 160 3.84 10.78 6.82
N PRO A 161 3.02 9.88 6.30
CA PRO A 161 2.83 9.73 4.86
C PRO A 161 2.31 11.01 4.20
N ARG A 162 2.83 11.31 3.01
CA ARG A 162 2.37 12.40 2.15
C ARG A 162 1.97 11.86 0.79
N HIS A 163 1.10 12.59 0.12
CA HIS A 163 0.64 12.23 -1.21
C HIS A 163 0.99 13.35 -2.20
N TYR A 164 1.86 13.02 -3.14
CA TYR A 164 2.31 13.94 -4.19
C TYR A 164 1.55 13.71 -5.49
N LYS A 165 0.87 14.76 -5.98
CA LYS A 165 0.16 14.79 -7.27
C LYS A 165 0.70 15.86 -8.23
N GLY A 166 1.77 16.55 -7.89
CA GLY A 166 2.39 17.60 -8.71
C GLY A 166 3.11 17.09 -9.97
N GLY A 167 3.02 15.79 -10.27
CA GLY A 167 3.61 15.13 -11.42
C GLY A 167 3.59 13.61 -11.25
N GLU A 168 4.36 12.89 -12.08
CA GLU A 168 4.43 11.42 -12.00
C GLU A 168 5.05 10.92 -10.69
N SER A 169 6.01 11.66 -10.14
CA SER A 169 6.77 11.31 -8.93
C SER A 169 7.43 12.58 -8.37
N ALA A 170 7.50 12.71 -7.06
CA ALA A 170 8.18 13.84 -6.42
C ALA A 170 9.67 13.85 -6.78
N PRO A 171 10.30 15.02 -6.99
CA PRO A 171 11.72 15.10 -7.35
C PRO A 171 12.61 14.62 -6.18
N LEU A 172 13.49 13.66 -6.42
CA LEU A 172 14.44 13.17 -5.42
C LEU A 172 15.80 13.85 -5.53
N PHE A 173 16.49 13.68 -6.65
CA PHE A 173 17.83 14.25 -6.87
C PHE A 173 17.76 15.58 -7.64
N GLY A 174 16.79 15.74 -8.53
CA GLY A 174 16.61 16.93 -9.35
C GLY A 174 17.73 17.18 -10.39
N ASN A 175 18.49 16.14 -10.72
CA ASN A 175 19.63 16.20 -11.65
C ASN A 175 19.69 14.93 -12.51
N ILE A 176 20.83 14.66 -13.14
CA ILE A 176 21.06 13.48 -14.00
C ILE A 176 20.86 12.13 -13.29
N LEU A 177 20.83 12.09 -11.96
CA LEU A 177 20.57 10.88 -11.18
C LEU A 177 19.07 10.61 -10.98
N GLU A 178 18.20 11.58 -11.29
CA GLU A 178 16.74 11.44 -11.11
C GLU A 178 16.15 10.18 -11.79
N PRO A 179 16.51 9.84 -13.06
CA PRO A 179 16.04 8.63 -13.71
C PRO A 179 16.41 7.33 -13.00
N LEU A 180 17.54 7.31 -12.27
CA LEU A 180 17.99 6.13 -11.53
C LEU A 180 17.17 5.88 -10.25
N SER A 181 16.40 6.87 -9.80
CA SER A 181 15.52 6.78 -8.64
C SER A 181 14.10 6.36 -8.97
N LYS A 182 13.76 6.24 -10.25
CA LYS A 182 12.41 5.95 -10.74
C LYS A 182 12.39 4.63 -11.49
N THR A 183 11.68 3.65 -10.96
CA THR A 183 11.58 2.33 -11.58
C THR A 183 10.11 1.95 -11.75
N PRO A 184 9.58 1.87 -12.99
CA PRO A 184 8.27 1.30 -13.23
C PRO A 184 8.24 -0.18 -12.82
N TRP A 185 7.15 -0.63 -12.22
CA TRP A 185 7.02 -2.00 -11.69
C TRP A 185 7.35 -3.12 -12.69
N TYR A 186 7.01 -2.93 -13.97
CA TYR A 186 7.24 -3.94 -15.01
C TYR A 186 8.72 -4.15 -15.37
N VAL A 187 9.60 -3.22 -15.01
CA VAL A 187 11.05 -3.35 -15.22
C VAL A 187 11.61 -4.52 -14.41
N VAL A 188 11.09 -4.74 -13.21
CA VAL A 188 11.52 -5.83 -12.33
C VAL A 188 11.34 -7.20 -13.01
N PRO A 189 10.13 -7.62 -13.41
CA PRO A 189 9.96 -8.91 -14.08
C PRO A 189 10.63 -8.95 -15.45
N MET A 190 10.68 -7.85 -16.21
CA MET A 190 11.34 -7.83 -17.52
C MET A 190 12.83 -8.15 -17.44
N ILE A 191 13.52 -7.71 -16.41
CA ILE A 191 14.95 -7.97 -16.24
C ILE A 191 15.18 -9.31 -15.55
N TRP A 192 14.50 -9.54 -14.41
CA TRP A 192 14.89 -10.65 -13.54
C TRP A 192 14.26 -11.99 -13.91
N VAL A 193 13.07 -12.03 -14.51
CA VAL A 193 12.46 -13.31 -14.92
C VAL A 193 13.31 -14.03 -15.96
N PRO A 194 13.83 -13.40 -17.04
CA PRO A 194 14.74 -14.07 -17.96
C PRO A 194 16.05 -14.54 -17.30
N CYS A 195 16.61 -13.74 -16.38
CA CYS A 195 17.82 -14.11 -15.64
C CYS A 195 17.60 -15.34 -14.76
N VAL A 196 16.48 -15.36 -14.01
CA VAL A 196 16.08 -16.49 -13.16
C VAL A 196 15.81 -17.74 -14.03
N ALA A 197 15.08 -17.58 -15.12
CA ALA A 197 14.78 -18.71 -16.03
C ALA A 197 16.06 -19.32 -16.59
N TYR A 198 16.97 -18.50 -17.09
CA TYR A 198 18.26 -18.97 -17.62
C TYR A 198 19.12 -19.63 -16.53
N GLY A 199 19.28 -18.97 -15.38
CA GLY A 199 20.05 -19.53 -14.26
C GLY A 199 19.46 -20.86 -13.74
N THR A 200 18.13 -20.94 -13.67
CA THR A 200 17.42 -22.16 -13.28
C THR A 200 17.66 -23.27 -14.30
N TYR A 201 17.60 -22.98 -15.59
CA TYR A 201 17.89 -23.95 -16.65
C TYR A 201 19.34 -24.47 -16.53
N VAL A 202 20.32 -23.59 -16.40
CA VAL A 202 21.74 -23.99 -16.24
C VAL A 202 21.95 -24.80 -14.97
N GLY A 203 21.36 -24.38 -13.85
CA GLY A 203 21.45 -25.12 -12.59
C GLY A 203 20.80 -26.49 -12.65
N ALA A 204 19.61 -26.59 -13.26
CA ALA A 204 18.88 -27.85 -13.41
C ALA A 204 19.59 -28.83 -14.34
N ALA A 205 20.21 -28.34 -15.41
CA ALA A 205 21.03 -29.15 -16.32
C ALA A 205 22.22 -29.82 -15.58
N GLY A 206 22.79 -29.13 -14.58
CA GLY A 206 23.84 -29.72 -13.73
C GLY A 206 23.38 -30.85 -12.81
N TYR A 207 22.07 -31.09 -12.74
CA TYR A 207 21.42 -32.20 -11.99
C TYR A 207 20.53 -33.07 -12.88
N ASP A 208 20.76 -33.07 -14.19
CA ASP A 208 19.96 -33.81 -15.17
C ASP A 208 18.44 -33.59 -15.01
N PHE A 209 18.06 -32.35 -14.65
CA PHE A 209 16.67 -31.97 -14.36
C PHE A 209 15.98 -32.80 -13.27
N GLY A 210 16.76 -33.40 -12.39
CA GLY A 210 16.24 -34.29 -11.34
C GLY A 210 15.62 -33.53 -10.15
N LEU A 211 14.99 -34.25 -9.23
CA LEU A 211 14.32 -33.70 -8.04
C LEU A 211 15.23 -32.87 -7.14
N ASN A 212 16.53 -33.16 -7.12
CA ASN A 212 17.50 -32.37 -6.36
C ASN A 212 17.56 -30.91 -6.85
N ALA A 213 17.46 -30.68 -8.16
CA ALA A 213 17.42 -29.34 -8.72
C ALA A 213 16.19 -28.56 -8.21
N ALA A 214 15.02 -29.20 -8.26
CA ALA A 214 13.78 -28.61 -7.71
C ALA A 214 13.91 -28.35 -6.20
N GLY A 215 14.52 -29.29 -5.45
CA GLY A 215 14.75 -29.14 -4.01
C GLY A 215 15.60 -27.93 -3.66
N TYR A 216 16.72 -27.69 -4.35
CA TYR A 216 17.55 -26.52 -4.10
C TYR A 216 16.86 -25.22 -4.49
N TRP A 217 16.10 -25.22 -5.58
CA TRP A 217 15.35 -24.04 -6.01
C TRP A 217 14.26 -23.67 -5.01
N VAL A 218 13.46 -24.65 -4.56
CA VAL A 218 12.42 -24.45 -3.53
C VAL A 218 13.03 -24.04 -2.20
N LEU A 219 14.18 -24.62 -1.82
CA LEU A 219 14.91 -24.16 -0.62
C LEU A 219 15.25 -22.69 -0.69
N GLY A 220 15.77 -22.22 -1.84
CA GLY A 220 16.07 -20.81 -2.06
C GLY A 220 14.83 -19.91 -1.93
N LEU A 221 13.70 -20.32 -2.49
CA LEU A 221 12.42 -19.63 -2.35
C LEU A 221 11.95 -19.58 -0.87
N CYS A 222 12.04 -20.68 -0.14
CA CYS A 222 11.69 -20.72 1.28
C CYS A 222 12.61 -19.80 2.12
N VAL A 223 13.91 -19.84 1.86
CA VAL A 223 14.89 -18.97 2.53
C VAL A 223 14.61 -17.50 2.26
N TRP A 224 14.16 -17.15 1.03
CA TRP A 224 13.76 -15.80 0.70
C TRP A 224 12.68 -15.26 1.64
N THR A 225 11.68 -16.03 2.00
CA THR A 225 10.60 -15.56 2.88
C THR A 225 11.11 -15.06 4.23
N LEU A 226 12.18 -15.68 4.76
CA LEU A 226 12.85 -15.20 5.97
C LEU A 226 13.73 -13.97 5.68
N ILE A 227 14.40 -13.95 4.52
CA ILE A 227 15.24 -12.82 4.12
C ILE A 227 14.40 -11.55 3.93
N GLU A 228 13.24 -11.63 3.24
CA GLU A 228 12.36 -10.46 3.05
C GLU A 228 11.92 -9.87 4.40
N TYR A 229 11.48 -10.71 5.32
CA TYR A 229 11.10 -10.30 6.66
C TYR A 229 12.28 -9.69 7.42
N GLY A 230 13.45 -10.37 7.40
CA GLY A 230 14.65 -9.90 8.09
C GLY A 230 15.18 -8.59 7.52
N MET A 231 15.16 -8.41 6.20
CA MET A 231 15.55 -7.15 5.56
C MET A 231 14.58 -6.03 5.91
N HIS A 232 13.27 -6.28 5.85
CA HIS A 232 12.28 -5.28 6.21
C HIS A 232 12.44 -4.83 7.66
N ARG A 233 12.49 -5.78 8.61
CA ARG A 233 12.60 -5.50 10.03
C ARG A 233 13.95 -4.92 10.46
N CYS A 234 15.07 -5.47 9.95
CA CYS A 234 16.41 -5.19 10.51
C CYS A 234 17.24 -4.23 9.67
N LEU A 235 16.94 -4.07 8.37
CA LEU A 235 17.67 -3.18 7.49
C LEU A 235 16.84 -1.94 7.12
N PHE A 236 15.56 -2.13 6.81
CA PHE A 236 14.69 -1.04 6.37
C PHE A 236 14.13 -0.27 7.57
N HIS A 237 13.73 -0.96 8.62
CA HIS A 237 13.30 -0.39 9.90
C HIS A 237 14.40 -0.45 10.97
N ILE A 238 15.57 0.12 10.63
CA ILE A 238 16.70 0.23 11.55
C ILE A 238 16.53 1.39 12.57
N ASP A 239 15.37 1.99 12.66
CA ASP A 239 15.03 3.23 13.36
C ASP A 239 15.70 3.37 14.73
N LYS A 240 15.61 2.32 15.56
CA LYS A 240 16.19 2.33 16.92
C LYS A 240 17.72 2.46 16.92
N TRP A 241 18.39 1.89 15.92
CA TRP A 241 19.85 1.87 15.79
C TRP A 241 20.38 2.83 14.72
N LEU A 242 19.48 3.61 14.11
CA LEU A 242 19.86 4.59 13.10
C LEU A 242 20.86 5.60 13.70
N PRO A 243 22.04 5.79 13.08
CA PRO A 243 22.98 6.80 13.52
C PRO A 243 22.42 8.23 13.37
N ASP A 244 22.54 9.05 14.41
CA ASP A 244 22.11 10.45 14.37
C ASP A 244 23.13 11.30 13.60
N ASN A 245 23.20 11.09 12.31
CA ASN A 245 24.00 11.85 11.38
C ASN A 245 23.41 11.83 9.97
N ARG A 246 23.81 12.81 9.16
CA ARG A 246 23.28 12.97 7.79
C ARG A 246 23.49 11.74 6.89
N VAL A 247 24.55 10.95 7.11
CA VAL A 247 24.83 9.76 6.27
C VAL A 247 23.83 8.66 6.60
N GLY A 248 23.66 8.33 7.89
CA GLY A 248 22.69 7.34 8.34
C GLY A 248 21.27 7.70 7.91
N ILE A 249 20.83 8.92 8.19
CA ILE A 249 19.51 9.45 7.81
C ILE A 249 19.31 9.35 6.28
N SER A 250 20.30 9.76 5.48
CA SER A 250 20.19 9.72 4.01
C SER A 250 20.13 8.29 3.48
N LEU A 251 20.92 7.37 4.02
CA LEU A 251 20.89 5.95 3.63
C LEU A 251 19.53 5.30 3.97
N HIS A 252 19.03 5.54 5.19
CA HIS A 252 17.71 5.05 5.57
C HIS A 252 16.60 5.61 4.66
N PHE A 253 16.63 6.92 4.37
CA PHE A 253 15.67 7.55 3.48
C PHE A 253 15.70 6.95 2.07
N LEU A 254 16.89 6.71 1.50
CA LEU A 254 17.02 6.13 0.16
C LEU A 254 16.64 4.65 0.10
N LEU A 255 16.85 3.89 1.19
CA LEU A 255 16.52 2.47 1.23
C LEU A 255 15.03 2.21 1.42
N HIS A 256 14.39 2.92 2.35
CA HIS A 256 13.00 2.66 2.72
C HIS A 256 12.21 3.88 3.20
N GLY A 257 12.87 4.86 3.83
CA GLY A 257 12.21 6.03 4.38
C GLY A 257 11.41 6.83 3.34
N ILE A 258 11.91 6.93 2.10
CA ILE A 258 11.17 7.60 1.01
C ILE A 258 9.85 6.89 0.70
N HIS A 259 9.80 5.57 0.84
CA HIS A 259 8.61 4.79 0.63
C HIS A 259 7.58 5.02 1.75
N HIS A 260 7.99 5.09 3.03
CA HIS A 260 7.11 5.50 4.13
C HIS A 260 6.62 6.95 3.98
N TYR A 261 7.48 7.85 3.51
CA TYR A 261 7.17 9.25 3.32
C TYR A 261 6.20 9.52 2.16
N LEU A 262 6.35 8.75 1.05
CA LEU A 262 5.54 8.83 -0.17
C LEU A 262 5.04 7.44 -0.61
N PRO A 263 4.19 6.77 0.19
CA PRO A 263 3.81 5.38 -0.05
C PRO A 263 3.02 5.16 -1.33
N MET A 264 2.45 6.23 -1.91
CA MET A 264 1.68 6.18 -3.16
C MET A 264 2.50 6.58 -4.39
N ASP A 265 3.83 6.79 -4.27
CA ASP A 265 4.69 7.08 -5.41
C ASP A 265 5.01 5.80 -6.21
N ARG A 266 4.28 5.57 -7.30
CA ARG A 266 4.34 4.36 -8.13
C ARG A 266 5.70 4.05 -8.76
N TYR A 267 6.61 5.01 -8.79
CA TYR A 267 7.94 4.84 -9.38
C TYR A 267 9.03 4.54 -8.34
N ARG A 268 8.70 4.59 -7.04
CA ARG A 268 9.63 4.36 -5.93
C ARG A 268 9.19 3.26 -4.97
N LEU A 269 8.25 2.42 -5.43
CA LEU A 269 7.79 1.26 -4.68
C LEU A 269 8.63 0.02 -4.93
N VAL A 270 9.02 -0.19 -6.19
CA VAL A 270 9.87 -1.32 -6.56
C VAL A 270 11.35 -0.94 -6.47
N MET A 271 12.18 -1.91 -6.14
CA MET A 271 13.61 -1.68 -5.99
C MET A 271 14.28 -1.43 -7.35
N PRO A 272 15.03 -0.33 -7.51
CA PRO A 272 15.81 -0.09 -8.72
C PRO A 272 16.78 -1.24 -9.00
N PRO A 273 16.91 -1.70 -10.27
CA PRO A 273 17.79 -2.82 -10.62
C PRO A 273 19.23 -2.66 -10.18
N THR A 274 19.77 -1.43 -10.20
CA THR A 274 21.12 -1.12 -9.72
C THR A 274 21.27 -1.35 -8.23
N LEU A 275 20.28 -0.95 -7.43
CA LEU A 275 20.26 -1.17 -5.99
C LEU A 275 20.08 -2.66 -5.67
N PHE A 276 19.22 -3.36 -6.43
CA PHE A 276 19.05 -4.81 -6.28
C PHE A 276 20.40 -5.55 -6.47
N VAL A 277 21.15 -5.27 -7.53
CA VAL A 277 22.44 -5.94 -7.77
C VAL A 277 23.39 -5.72 -6.60
N LEU A 278 23.45 -4.51 -6.05
CA LEU A 278 24.29 -4.20 -4.90
C LEU A 278 23.89 -4.99 -3.65
N LEU A 279 22.60 -5.02 -3.34
CA LEU A 279 22.09 -5.71 -2.15
C LEU A 279 22.05 -7.23 -2.32
N ALA A 280 21.86 -7.74 -3.52
CA ALA A 280 21.78 -9.18 -3.81
C ALA A 280 23.19 -9.87 -3.90
N ALA A 281 24.24 -9.11 -4.16
CA ALA A 281 25.59 -9.67 -4.30
C ALA A 281 26.10 -10.44 -3.06
N PRO A 282 25.89 -10.00 -1.80
CA PRO A 282 26.23 -10.79 -0.63
C PRO A 282 25.47 -12.12 -0.55
N PHE A 283 24.20 -12.15 -0.97
CA PHE A 283 23.36 -13.36 -0.93
C PHE A 283 23.80 -14.40 -1.97
N TRP A 284 24.37 -13.97 -3.10
CA TRP A 284 25.02 -14.87 -4.04
C TRP A 284 26.17 -15.63 -3.37
N LYS A 285 27.07 -14.92 -2.69
CA LYS A 285 28.17 -15.54 -1.95
C LYS A 285 27.66 -16.43 -0.81
N PHE A 286 26.65 -15.99 -0.10
CA PHE A 286 26.04 -16.74 0.99
C PHE A 286 25.42 -18.06 0.49
N ALA A 287 24.67 -18.04 -0.60
CA ALA A 287 24.07 -19.25 -1.18
C ALA A 287 25.14 -20.29 -1.53
N HIS A 288 26.25 -19.85 -2.15
CA HIS A 288 27.37 -20.74 -2.46
C HIS A 288 28.09 -21.26 -1.23
N PHE A 289 28.25 -20.44 -0.21
CA PHE A 289 28.85 -20.83 1.06
C PHE A 289 28.03 -21.89 1.80
N VAL A 290 26.73 -21.66 2.00
CA VAL A 290 25.86 -22.60 2.74
C VAL A 290 25.60 -23.89 1.98
N LEU A 291 25.71 -23.89 0.66
CA LEU A 291 25.59 -25.06 -0.20
C LEU A 291 26.95 -25.66 -0.56
N PHE A 292 27.92 -25.51 0.35
CA PHE A 292 29.26 -26.12 0.29
C PHE A 292 30.02 -25.88 -1.03
N HIS A 293 29.85 -24.67 -1.60
CA HIS A 293 30.45 -24.25 -2.86
C HIS A 293 30.06 -25.12 -4.08
N ASN A 294 29.01 -25.89 -3.98
CA ASN A 294 28.44 -26.56 -5.14
C ASN A 294 27.80 -25.53 -6.06
N TRP A 295 28.41 -25.35 -7.24
CA TRP A 295 28.02 -24.31 -8.19
C TRP A 295 26.55 -24.38 -8.59
N TYR A 296 26.07 -25.57 -8.98
CA TYR A 296 24.71 -25.75 -9.47
C TYR A 296 23.68 -25.62 -8.35
N ALA A 297 23.97 -26.14 -7.17
CA ALA A 297 23.12 -25.99 -6.00
C ALA A 297 23.02 -24.52 -5.57
N GLY A 298 24.17 -23.82 -5.51
CA GLY A 298 24.24 -22.39 -5.19
C GLY A 298 23.46 -21.53 -6.19
N LEU A 299 23.62 -21.83 -7.49
CA LEU A 299 22.91 -21.14 -8.56
C LEU A 299 21.37 -21.35 -8.44
N LEU A 300 20.92 -22.59 -8.22
CA LEU A 300 19.51 -22.92 -8.07
C LEU A 300 18.91 -22.26 -6.82
N GLY A 301 19.59 -22.37 -5.68
CA GLY A 301 19.12 -21.69 -4.45
C GLY A 301 19.03 -20.18 -4.61
N TYR A 302 20.01 -19.57 -5.27
CA TYR A 302 19.99 -18.14 -5.56
C TYR A 302 18.83 -17.77 -6.52
N CYS A 303 18.62 -18.55 -7.59
CA CYS A 303 17.49 -18.33 -8.52
C CYS A 303 16.14 -18.45 -7.83
N GLY A 304 15.95 -19.42 -6.93
CA GLY A 304 14.75 -19.55 -6.11
C GLY A 304 14.54 -18.32 -5.21
N GLY A 305 15.62 -17.82 -4.58
CA GLY A 305 15.59 -16.60 -3.77
C GLY A 305 15.25 -15.36 -4.59
N VAL A 306 15.88 -15.17 -5.76
CA VAL A 306 15.57 -14.04 -6.66
C VAL A 306 14.14 -14.10 -7.20
N PHE A 307 13.62 -15.30 -7.46
CA PHE A 307 12.20 -15.43 -7.81
C PHE A 307 11.28 -15.00 -6.66
N GLY A 308 11.62 -15.36 -5.43
CA GLY A 308 10.92 -14.89 -4.24
C GLY A 308 10.96 -13.35 -4.12
N TYR A 309 12.12 -12.75 -4.39
CA TYR A 309 12.23 -11.28 -4.46
C TYR A 309 11.30 -10.67 -5.51
N ILE A 310 11.22 -11.23 -6.72
CA ILE A 310 10.30 -10.73 -7.75
C ILE A 310 8.85 -10.78 -7.25
N CYS A 311 8.45 -11.88 -6.64
CA CYS A 311 7.12 -12.03 -6.06
C CYS A 311 6.86 -11.01 -4.95
N TYR A 312 7.82 -10.79 -4.05
CA TYR A 312 7.76 -9.80 -2.99
C TYR A 312 7.58 -8.39 -3.55
N ASP A 313 8.45 -7.97 -4.45
CA ASP A 313 8.50 -6.59 -4.97
C ASP A 313 7.22 -6.24 -5.75
N LEU A 314 6.71 -7.19 -6.54
CA LEU A 314 5.44 -7.05 -7.26
C LEU A 314 4.23 -7.06 -6.31
N THR A 315 4.22 -7.95 -5.32
CA THR A 315 3.14 -7.98 -4.31
C THR A 315 3.10 -6.66 -3.57
N HIS A 316 4.24 -6.16 -3.10
CA HIS A 316 4.36 -4.87 -2.43
C HIS A 316 3.77 -3.73 -3.28
N TYR A 317 4.18 -3.65 -4.55
CA TYR A 317 3.64 -2.65 -5.48
C TYR A 317 2.11 -2.76 -5.62
N PHE A 318 1.58 -3.96 -5.80
CA PHE A 318 0.14 -4.15 -6.01
C PHE A 318 -0.68 -3.92 -4.74
N LEU A 319 -0.12 -4.18 -3.55
CA LEU A 319 -0.77 -3.82 -2.29
C LEU A 319 -1.05 -2.31 -2.19
N HIS A 320 -0.19 -1.45 -2.75
CA HIS A 320 -0.43 -0.01 -2.78
C HIS A 320 -1.38 0.45 -3.88
N HIS A 321 -1.37 -0.19 -5.07
CA HIS A 321 -1.94 0.40 -6.29
C HIS A 321 -3.06 -0.37 -6.96
N ARG A 322 -3.47 -1.54 -6.45
CA ARG A 322 -4.48 -2.37 -7.12
C ARG A 322 -5.56 -2.85 -6.18
N ASN A 323 -6.77 -3.02 -6.73
CA ASN A 323 -7.79 -3.84 -6.12
C ASN A 323 -7.40 -5.30 -6.32
N LEU A 324 -7.40 -6.06 -5.23
CA LEU A 324 -6.83 -7.40 -5.19
C LEU A 324 -7.88 -8.41 -4.69
N PRO A 325 -7.76 -9.72 -5.02
CA PRO A 325 -8.61 -10.77 -4.45
C PRO A 325 -8.59 -10.77 -2.90
N LEU A 326 -9.61 -11.36 -2.28
CA LEU A 326 -9.88 -11.28 -0.83
C LEU A 326 -8.65 -11.49 0.08
N TYR A 327 -7.82 -12.52 -0.21
CA TYR A 327 -6.59 -12.76 0.56
C TYR A 327 -5.65 -11.56 0.55
N TYR A 328 -5.43 -10.98 -0.61
CA TYR A 328 -4.56 -9.82 -0.77
C TYR A 328 -5.17 -8.53 -0.26
N LYS A 329 -6.52 -8.40 -0.21
CA LYS A 329 -7.18 -7.25 0.45
C LYS A 329 -6.83 -7.20 1.94
N GLN A 330 -6.87 -8.35 2.62
CA GLN A 330 -6.47 -8.43 4.03
C GLN A 330 -4.98 -8.12 4.22
N LEU A 331 -4.14 -8.60 3.31
CA LEU A 331 -2.71 -8.33 3.32
C LEU A 331 -2.42 -6.85 3.03
N LYS A 332 -3.17 -6.25 2.09
CA LYS A 332 -3.14 -4.80 1.82
C LYS A 332 -3.48 -3.99 3.07
N LYS A 333 -4.60 -4.29 3.73
CA LYS A 333 -4.99 -3.62 4.98
C LYS A 333 -3.87 -3.73 6.02
N TYR A 334 -3.30 -4.91 6.20
CA TYR A 334 -2.21 -5.15 7.13
C TYR A 334 -0.96 -4.32 6.79
N HIS A 335 -0.57 -4.30 5.52
CA HIS A 335 0.59 -3.54 5.06
C HIS A 335 0.38 -2.02 5.14
N LEU A 336 -0.80 -1.53 4.76
CA LEU A 336 -1.14 -0.12 4.91
C LEU A 336 -1.21 0.30 6.39
N GLN A 337 -1.70 -0.56 7.28
CA GLN A 337 -1.67 -0.29 8.71
C GLN A 337 -0.24 -0.16 9.23
N HIS A 338 0.70 -0.96 8.72
CA HIS A 338 2.12 -0.77 9.00
C HIS A 338 2.62 0.62 8.59
N HIS A 339 2.22 1.13 7.41
CA HIS A 339 2.61 2.46 6.95
C HIS A 339 1.98 3.62 7.74
N PHE A 340 0.71 3.47 8.14
CA PHE A 340 -0.10 4.60 8.63
C PHE A 340 -0.37 4.58 10.12
N ALA A 341 -0.31 3.40 10.76
CA ALA A 341 -0.64 3.26 12.17
C ALA A 341 0.54 2.85 13.05
N ASP A 342 1.22 1.78 12.67
CA ASP A 342 2.25 1.16 13.51
C ASP A 342 3.38 0.59 12.64
N TYR A 343 4.38 1.40 12.37
CA TYR A 343 5.56 1.02 11.60
C TYR A 343 6.59 0.19 12.40
N GLU A 344 6.39 0.01 13.72
CA GLU A 344 7.25 -0.83 14.56
C GLU A 344 6.89 -2.32 14.52
N ASN A 345 5.75 -2.67 13.90
CA ASN A 345 5.23 -4.02 13.74
C ASN A 345 4.71 -4.26 12.31
N GLY A 346 4.42 -5.52 11.95
CA GLY A 346 3.81 -5.84 10.68
C GLY A 346 4.76 -5.82 9.48
N PHE A 347 5.92 -6.42 9.62
CA PHE A 347 6.97 -6.41 8.58
C PHE A 347 6.74 -7.39 7.42
N GLY A 348 5.79 -8.32 7.54
CA GLY A 348 5.47 -9.30 6.50
C GLY A 348 4.69 -8.68 5.35
N VAL A 349 5.28 -8.62 4.15
CA VAL A 349 4.65 -8.08 2.94
C VAL A 349 3.91 -9.17 2.15
N THR A 350 4.56 -10.32 1.94
CA THR A 350 3.93 -11.43 1.21
C THR A 350 3.07 -12.32 2.09
N SER A 351 3.38 -12.40 3.38
CA SER A 351 2.60 -13.13 4.38
C SER A 351 2.91 -12.65 5.80
N ARG A 352 1.97 -12.90 6.72
CA ARG A 352 2.15 -12.61 8.16
C ARG A 352 2.90 -13.72 8.93
N PHE A 353 3.39 -14.74 8.23
CA PHE A 353 3.94 -15.94 8.86
C PHE A 353 5.08 -15.61 9.84
N TRP A 354 6.05 -14.83 9.40
CA TRP A 354 7.20 -14.48 10.24
C TRP A 354 6.86 -13.48 11.34
N ASP A 355 5.89 -12.57 11.11
CA ASP A 355 5.39 -11.68 12.17
C ASP A 355 4.83 -12.50 13.36
N ARG A 356 4.08 -13.57 13.07
CA ARG A 356 3.57 -14.47 14.12
C ARG A 356 4.66 -15.19 14.86
N ILE A 357 5.67 -15.69 14.14
CA ILE A 357 6.79 -16.42 14.76
C ILE A 357 7.61 -15.49 15.65
N PHE A 358 7.86 -14.26 15.22
CA PHE A 358 8.71 -13.31 15.94
C PHE A 358 7.93 -12.33 16.83
N GLY A 359 6.61 -12.47 16.94
CA GLY A 359 5.77 -11.66 17.81
C GLY A 359 5.67 -10.21 17.40
N THR A 360 5.72 -9.93 16.10
CA THR A 360 5.57 -8.59 15.49
C THR A 360 4.30 -8.48 14.67
N GLU A 361 3.31 -9.35 14.89
CA GLU A 361 2.02 -9.25 14.20
C GLU A 361 1.26 -8.01 14.70
N LEU A 362 0.77 -7.20 13.76
CA LEU A 362 -0.09 -6.07 14.06
C LEU A 362 -1.41 -6.57 14.65
N GLU A 363 -1.79 -6.03 15.80
CA GLU A 363 -3.14 -6.16 16.31
C GLU A 363 -4.05 -5.28 15.45
N ILE A 364 -4.89 -5.91 14.63
CA ILE A 364 -5.97 -5.20 13.95
C ILE A 364 -7.04 -4.97 15.03
N PRO A 365 -7.20 -3.75 15.56
CA PRO A 365 -8.24 -3.51 16.54
C PRO A 365 -9.60 -3.84 15.91
N PRO A 366 -10.50 -4.52 16.64
CA PRO A 366 -11.87 -4.69 16.17
C PRO A 366 -12.46 -3.29 15.94
N PRO A 367 -13.33 -3.12 14.94
CA PRO A 367 -13.99 -1.84 14.69
C PRO A 367 -14.59 -1.31 16.00
N LYS A 368 -14.29 -0.07 16.35
CA LYS A 368 -14.84 0.55 17.55
C LYS A 368 -16.35 0.67 17.35
N VAL A 369 -17.10 -0.16 18.02
CA VAL A 369 -18.56 -0.01 18.15
C VAL A 369 -18.80 1.29 18.90
N LEU A 370 -19.18 2.35 18.19
CA LEU A 370 -19.64 3.57 18.81
C LEU A 370 -20.95 3.21 19.52
N LYS A 371 -20.92 3.14 20.85
CA LYS A 371 -22.15 3.09 21.63
C LYS A 371 -22.88 4.40 21.37
N ALA A 372 -24.05 4.30 20.73
CA ALA A 372 -24.99 5.41 20.69
C ALA A 372 -25.33 5.76 22.15
N GLU A 373 -24.98 6.98 22.58
CA GLU A 373 -25.55 7.61 23.76
C GLU A 373 -26.85 8.32 23.40
#